data_8b0e0c46a7a34a2a9c2c919d77cd92d8
#
_entry.id   8b0e0c46a7a34a2a9c2c919d77cd92d8
#
_cell.length_a   1.000
_cell.length_b   1.000
_cell.length_c   1.000
_cell.angle_alpha   90.00
_cell.angle_beta   90.00
_cell.angle_gamma   90.00
#
_symmetry.space_group_name_H-M   'P 1'
#
loop_
_entity.id
_entity.type
_entity.pdbx_description
1 polymer ?
#
loop_
_entity_poly.entity_id
_entity_poly.type
_entity_poly.pdbx_seq_one_letter_code
_entity_poly.pdbx_strand_id
1 'polypeptide(L)'
;MKEEIYDDLFEEKEEKTNWQATLFKYVIRWPWFIASIVLCMACAWLYLKTITPVYNINASIIIKDDKKGGNSGGDLSAFENLGFISSAKNIDNEIEILRSKSLIKDVVSELGLYISYSGESGFNRIDLYGSSPILVHFLPEDAERMSAPILLSISYHSDQQIDVTATIGENTVSKHFTKLPAVLSGEAGTLTFMSNPSVPPHRQR
;
A
#
# COMPACT_ATOMS: atom_id res chain seq x y z
N MET A 1 34.00 27.97 -73.93
CA MET A 1 33.05 26.86 -74.23
C MET A 1 33.24 25.61 -73.38
N LYS A 2 34.26 25.49 -72.56
CA LYS A 2 34.43 24.36 -71.61
C LYS A 2 34.22 24.76 -70.16
N GLU A 3 34.32 26.04 -69.81
CA GLU A 3 34.13 26.55 -68.48
C GLU A 3 32.66 26.80 -68.16
N GLU A 4 31.85 27.16 -69.15
CA GLU A 4 30.41 27.41 -68.95
C GLU A 4 29.60 26.13 -68.64
N ILE A 5 30.13 24.95 -69.04
CA ILE A 5 29.45 23.66 -68.79
C ILE A 5 29.69 23.20 -67.35
N TYR A 6 30.73 23.63 -66.66
CA TYR A 6 31.04 23.27 -65.28
C TYR A 6 30.24 24.05 -64.25
N ASP A 7 29.88 25.30 -64.57
CA ASP A 7 29.07 26.13 -63.63
C ASP A 7 27.62 25.68 -63.56
N ASP A 8 27.09 25.16 -64.66
CA ASP A 8 25.70 24.63 -64.69
C ASP A 8 25.50 23.30 -63.99
N LEU A 9 26.61 22.54 -63.70
CA LEU A 9 26.58 21.27 -63.03
C LEU A 9 26.67 21.37 -61.48
N PHE A 10 27.02 22.57 -60.97
CA PHE A 10 27.16 22.83 -59.55
C PHE A 10 26.23 23.91 -59.01
N GLU A 11 25.20 24.34 -59.77
CA GLU A 11 24.09 25.03 -59.19
C GLU A 11 23.36 24.06 -58.28
N GLU A 12 23.92 23.82 -57.11
CA GLU A 12 23.24 23.23 -55.98
C GLU A 12 22.05 24.17 -55.68
N LYS A 13 20.92 23.79 -56.27
CA LYS A 13 19.64 24.45 -56.03
C LYS A 13 19.40 24.40 -54.56
N GLU A 14 19.84 25.44 -53.80
CA GLU A 14 19.47 25.65 -52.42
C GLU A 14 17.94 25.64 -52.36
N GLU A 15 17.37 24.44 -52.13
CA GLU A 15 15.99 24.32 -51.77
C GLU A 15 15.81 25.09 -50.46
N LYS A 16 15.51 26.39 -50.60
CA LYS A 16 15.03 27.22 -49.48
C LYS A 16 13.85 26.46 -48.93
N THR A 17 14.11 25.64 -47.90
CA THR A 17 13.09 24.88 -47.17
C THR A 17 12.06 25.92 -46.73
N ASN A 18 10.94 25.93 -47.42
CA ASN A 18 9.85 26.89 -47.19
C ASN A 18 9.18 26.51 -45.88
N TRP A 19 9.74 26.94 -44.75
CA TRP A 19 9.26 26.66 -43.37
C TRP A 19 7.79 26.94 -43.24
N GLN A 20 7.28 27.95 -43.97
CA GLN A 20 5.86 28.28 -44.00
C GLN A 20 5.01 27.18 -44.66
N ALA A 21 5.44 26.64 -45.78
CA ALA A 21 4.74 25.54 -46.45
C ALA A 21 4.78 24.25 -45.65
N THR A 22 5.88 23.99 -44.96
CA THR A 22 6.03 22.83 -44.06
C THR A 22 5.13 22.98 -42.84
N LEU A 23 5.09 24.16 -42.21
CA LEU A 23 4.19 24.46 -41.08
C LEU A 23 2.70 24.33 -41.49
N PHE A 24 2.31 24.82 -42.65
CA PHE A 24 0.93 24.68 -43.15
C PHE A 24 0.52 23.22 -43.32
N LYS A 25 1.42 22.36 -43.73
CA LYS A 25 1.17 20.93 -43.86
C LYS A 25 0.89 20.24 -42.53
N TYR A 26 1.51 20.71 -41.45
CA TYR A 26 1.23 20.24 -40.08
C TYR A 26 -0.05 20.86 -39.50
N VAL A 27 -0.31 22.13 -39.78
CA VAL A 27 -1.52 22.84 -39.31
C VAL A 27 -2.79 22.21 -39.93
N ILE A 28 -2.77 21.78 -41.20
CA ILE A 28 -3.92 21.11 -41.81
C ILE A 28 -4.24 19.76 -41.14
N ARG A 29 -3.24 19.11 -40.52
CA ARG A 29 -3.41 17.85 -39.79
C ARG A 29 -3.63 18.01 -38.29
N TRP A 30 -3.89 19.23 -37.82
CA TRP A 30 -4.11 19.51 -36.39
C TRP A 30 -5.19 18.63 -35.72
N PRO A 31 -6.28 18.17 -36.41
CA PRO A 31 -7.25 17.32 -35.75
C PRO A 31 -6.66 15.97 -35.31
N TRP A 32 -5.60 15.49 -35.99
CA TRP A 32 -4.89 14.28 -35.58
C TRP A 32 -4.11 14.45 -34.27
N PHE A 33 -3.58 15.66 -34.05
CA PHE A 33 -2.93 15.99 -32.77
C PHE A 33 -3.94 16.03 -31.62
N ILE A 34 -5.11 16.62 -31.87
CA ILE A 34 -6.19 16.62 -30.87
C ILE A 34 -6.66 15.20 -30.59
N ALA A 35 -6.88 14.38 -31.61
CA ALA A 35 -7.27 12.99 -31.44
C ALA A 35 -6.25 12.20 -30.62
N SER A 36 -4.94 12.40 -30.87
CA SER A 36 -3.86 11.79 -30.11
C SER A 36 -3.87 12.23 -28.64
N ILE A 37 -4.04 13.53 -28.37
CA ILE A 37 -4.11 14.05 -26.99
C ILE A 37 -5.32 13.48 -26.26
N VAL A 38 -6.48 13.43 -26.89
CA VAL A 38 -7.70 12.86 -26.30
C VAL A 38 -7.51 11.37 -26.01
N LEU A 39 -6.90 10.64 -26.94
CA LEU A 39 -6.60 9.23 -26.75
C LEU A 39 -5.63 9.00 -25.58
N CYS A 40 -4.55 9.77 -25.49
CA CYS A 40 -3.60 9.70 -24.37
C CYS A 40 -4.26 10.04 -23.04
N MET A 41 -5.13 11.06 -23.01
CA MET A 41 -5.86 11.45 -21.82
C MET A 41 -6.86 10.37 -21.37
N ALA A 42 -7.55 9.73 -22.32
CA ALA A 42 -8.43 8.59 -22.04
C ALA A 42 -7.65 7.38 -21.48
N CYS A 43 -6.50 7.05 -22.06
CA CYS A 43 -5.64 5.99 -21.56
C CYS A 43 -5.10 6.30 -20.16
N ALA A 44 -4.67 7.53 -19.91
CA ALA A 44 -4.18 7.97 -18.59
C ALA A 44 -5.31 7.90 -17.54
N TRP A 45 -6.52 8.32 -17.90
CA TRP A 45 -7.67 8.24 -17.00
C TRP A 45 -8.05 6.79 -16.65
N LEU A 46 -8.04 5.88 -17.64
CA LEU A 46 -8.26 4.45 -17.43
C LEU A 46 -7.16 3.87 -16.53
N TYR A 47 -5.91 4.23 -16.78
CA TYR A 47 -4.77 3.78 -15.98
C TYR A 47 -4.90 4.26 -14.52
N LEU A 48 -5.24 5.52 -14.29
CA LEU A 48 -5.44 6.05 -12.94
C LEU A 48 -6.59 5.37 -12.19
N LYS A 49 -7.61 4.91 -12.90
CA LYS A 49 -8.71 4.14 -12.28
C LYS A 49 -8.31 2.73 -11.85
N THR A 50 -7.25 2.18 -12.44
CA THR A 50 -6.78 0.81 -12.16
C THR A 50 -5.75 0.78 -11.03
N ILE A 51 -5.10 1.91 -10.72
CA ILE A 51 -4.05 1.97 -9.68
C ILE A 51 -4.69 2.20 -8.31
N THR A 52 -4.31 1.36 -7.36
CA THR A 52 -4.61 1.60 -5.94
C THR A 52 -3.70 2.69 -5.37
N PRO A 53 -4.24 3.69 -4.65
CA PRO A 53 -3.42 4.72 -4.04
C PRO A 53 -2.53 4.12 -2.95
N VAL A 54 -1.24 4.36 -3.04
CA VAL A 54 -0.25 3.96 -2.03
C VAL A 54 0.08 5.18 -1.18
N TYR A 55 -0.14 5.07 0.13
CA TYR A 55 0.15 6.13 1.09
C TYR A 55 1.49 5.85 1.77
N ASN A 56 2.35 6.85 1.82
CA ASN A 56 3.59 6.79 2.57
C ASN A 56 3.39 7.47 3.93
N ILE A 57 3.52 6.70 5.00
CA ILE A 57 3.33 7.19 6.37
C ILE A 57 4.69 7.18 7.06
N ASN A 58 5.08 8.33 7.61
CA ASN A 58 6.30 8.48 8.39
C ASN A 58 5.92 8.76 9.84
N ALA A 59 6.52 8.03 10.76
CA ALA A 59 6.39 8.25 12.19
C ALA A 59 7.75 8.61 12.79
N SER A 60 7.77 9.54 13.74
CA SER A 60 8.96 9.88 14.51
C SER A 60 8.69 9.64 15.99
N ILE A 61 9.64 9.00 16.65
CA ILE A 61 9.58 8.72 18.09
C ILE A 61 10.65 9.56 18.77
N ILE A 62 10.27 10.27 19.82
CA ILE A 62 11.19 11.02 20.66
C ILE A 62 11.51 10.15 21.87
N ILE A 63 12.76 9.74 21.99
CA ILE A 63 13.26 9.01 23.15
C ILE A 63 13.73 10.04 24.16
N LYS A 64 13.14 10.02 25.36
CA LYS A 64 13.54 10.88 26.46
C LYS A 64 14.63 10.18 27.25
N ASP A 65 15.81 10.77 27.26
CA ASP A 65 16.93 10.31 28.08
C ASP A 65 16.63 10.69 29.56
N ASP A 66 16.09 9.76 30.33
CA ASP A 66 15.98 9.92 31.76
C ASP A 66 17.38 9.75 32.40
N LYS A 67 18.12 10.86 32.41
CA LYS A 67 19.33 10.96 33.23
C LYS A 67 18.94 10.84 34.69
N LYS A 68 18.77 9.62 35.16
CA LYS A 68 18.69 9.32 36.59
C LYS A 68 20.09 9.55 37.18
N GLY A 69 20.24 10.72 37.80
CA GLY A 69 21.46 11.08 38.54
C GLY A 69 21.78 10.01 39.56
N GLY A 70 22.59 9.05 39.20
CA GLY A 70 23.27 8.13 40.08
C GLY A 70 24.61 8.74 40.44
N ASN A 71 24.66 9.28 41.65
CA ASN A 71 25.89 9.71 42.30
C ASN A 71 26.81 8.51 42.52
N SER A 72 27.72 8.23 41.61
CA SER A 72 28.88 7.36 41.86
C SER A 72 30.13 8.13 41.48
N GLY A 73 30.84 8.55 42.53
CA GLY A 73 32.07 9.29 42.46
C GLY A 73 33.18 8.50 41.74
N GLY A 74 33.89 9.22 40.93
CA GLY A 74 35.11 8.75 40.27
C GLY A 74 35.28 9.42 38.92
N ASP A 75 36.48 9.69 38.52
CA ASP A 75 36.95 10.38 37.30
C ASP A 75 36.26 10.05 35.96
N LEU A 76 35.37 9.04 35.90
CA LEU A 76 34.59 8.69 34.73
C LEU A 76 33.45 9.67 34.48
N SER A 77 32.95 10.40 35.50
CA SER A 77 31.87 11.36 35.39
C SER A 77 32.27 12.61 34.56
N ALA A 78 33.54 12.90 34.44
CA ALA A 78 34.05 13.97 33.62
C ALA A 78 33.93 13.64 32.11
N PHE A 79 34.06 12.38 31.74
CA PHE A 79 33.88 11.91 30.36
C PHE A 79 32.40 11.72 30.00
N GLU A 80 31.54 11.35 30.94
CA GLU A 80 30.09 11.29 30.78
C GLU A 80 29.50 12.68 30.57
N ASN A 81 30.04 13.72 31.22
CA ASN A 81 29.62 15.10 31.04
C ASN A 81 29.99 15.70 29.67
N LEU A 82 30.87 15.07 28.91
CA LEU A 82 31.17 15.42 27.53
C LEU A 82 30.11 14.91 26.53
N GLY A 83 29.09 14.17 27.00
CA GLY A 83 27.83 13.92 26.28
C GLY A 83 27.89 13.08 25.00
N PHE A 84 29.10 12.72 24.55
CA PHE A 84 29.28 12.11 23.24
C PHE A 84 29.25 10.58 23.22
N ILE A 85 29.48 9.89 24.33
CA ILE A 85 29.62 8.43 24.31
C ILE A 85 28.44 7.69 24.93
N SER A 86 27.75 8.27 25.90
CA SER A 86 26.61 7.60 26.56
C SER A 86 25.27 7.74 25.78
N SER A 87 25.04 8.89 25.14
CA SER A 87 23.79 9.10 24.37
C SER A 87 23.67 8.18 23.16
N ALA A 88 24.76 7.97 22.41
CA ALA A 88 24.71 7.12 21.23
C ALA A 88 24.43 5.64 21.57
N LYS A 89 25.07 5.12 22.64
CA LYS A 89 24.83 3.73 23.08
C LYS A 89 23.41 3.48 23.59
N ASN A 90 22.83 4.46 24.29
CA ASN A 90 21.46 4.34 24.76
C ASN A 90 20.47 4.31 23.59
N ILE A 91 20.65 5.19 22.59
CA ILE A 91 19.78 5.24 21.41
C ILE A 91 19.87 3.95 20.60
N ASP A 92 21.07 3.40 20.43
CA ASP A 92 21.25 2.14 19.70
C ASP A 92 20.56 0.97 20.41
N ASN A 93 20.66 0.90 21.75
CA ASN A 93 19.97 -0.10 22.54
C ASN A 93 18.44 0.03 22.45
N GLU A 94 17.91 1.26 22.49
CA GLU A 94 16.47 1.51 22.36
C GLU A 94 15.97 1.12 20.96
N ILE A 95 16.76 1.40 19.92
CA ILE A 95 16.44 0.98 18.55
C ILE A 95 16.43 -0.55 18.45
N GLU A 96 17.37 -1.24 19.12
CA GLU A 96 17.42 -2.69 19.12
C GLU A 96 16.22 -3.31 19.86
N ILE A 97 15.82 -2.71 20.98
CA ILE A 97 14.59 -3.09 21.70
C ILE A 97 13.37 -2.92 20.82
N LEU A 98 13.23 -1.77 20.12
CA LEU A 98 12.13 -1.51 19.21
C LEU A 98 12.09 -2.48 18.01
N ARG A 99 13.25 -2.99 17.60
CA ARG A 99 13.38 -4.00 16.54
C ARG A 99 13.25 -5.44 17.05
N SER A 100 13.12 -5.62 18.35
CA SER A 100 13.04 -6.96 18.91
C SER A 100 11.80 -7.70 18.42
N LYS A 101 12.00 -8.96 18.06
CA LYS A 101 10.91 -9.82 17.55
C LYS A 101 9.80 -9.99 18.59
N SER A 102 10.12 -10.03 19.88
CA SER A 102 9.13 -10.16 20.96
C SER A 102 8.20 -8.94 21.01
N LEU A 103 8.78 -7.73 21.01
CA LEU A 103 7.99 -6.51 21.04
C LEU A 103 7.08 -6.39 19.81
N ILE A 104 7.60 -6.66 18.63
CA ILE A 104 6.81 -6.62 17.39
C ILE A 104 5.68 -7.65 17.45
N LYS A 105 5.93 -8.85 17.97
CA LYS A 105 4.92 -9.89 18.14
C LYS A 105 3.80 -9.44 19.08
N ASP A 106 4.15 -8.85 20.22
CA ASP A 106 3.20 -8.36 21.21
C ASP A 106 2.31 -7.24 20.59
N VAL A 107 2.93 -6.29 19.89
CA VAL A 107 2.20 -5.22 19.19
C VAL A 107 1.27 -5.77 18.11
N VAL A 108 1.72 -6.72 17.29
CA VAL A 108 0.91 -7.36 16.26
C VAL A 108 -0.28 -8.10 16.87
N SER A 109 -0.06 -8.77 18.01
CA SER A 109 -1.12 -9.47 18.74
C SER A 109 -2.12 -8.51 19.37
N GLU A 110 -1.66 -7.45 20.04
CA GLU A 110 -2.50 -6.47 20.71
C GLU A 110 -3.36 -5.66 19.73
N LEU A 111 -2.77 -5.27 18.60
CA LEU A 111 -3.47 -4.51 17.54
C LEU A 111 -4.25 -5.41 16.56
N GLY A 112 -4.16 -6.73 16.68
CA GLY A 112 -4.84 -7.66 15.78
C GLY A 112 -4.38 -7.56 14.32
N LEU A 113 -3.13 -7.16 14.07
CA LEU A 113 -2.58 -6.93 12.73
C LEU A 113 -2.35 -8.22 11.93
N TYR A 114 -2.54 -9.38 12.56
CA TYR A 114 -2.52 -10.68 11.88
C TYR A 114 -3.76 -10.93 11.01
N ILE A 115 -4.79 -10.05 11.08
CA ILE A 115 -5.97 -10.09 10.24
C ILE A 115 -5.97 -8.88 9.32
N SER A 116 -5.99 -9.12 8.01
CA SER A 116 -6.10 -8.06 7.00
C SER A 116 -7.47 -8.10 6.35
N TYR A 117 -8.11 -6.95 6.25
CA TYR A 117 -9.42 -6.80 5.62
C TYR A 117 -9.27 -6.10 4.29
N SER A 118 -9.75 -6.73 3.22
CA SER A 118 -9.83 -6.12 1.91
C SER A 118 -11.25 -6.17 1.36
N GLY A 119 -11.66 -5.12 0.69
CA GLY A 119 -12.93 -5.03 -0.01
C GLY A 119 -12.72 -4.79 -1.49
N GLU A 120 -13.68 -5.22 -2.30
CA GLU A 120 -13.68 -4.93 -3.74
C GLU A 120 -14.45 -3.64 -3.99
N SER A 121 -13.82 -2.67 -4.63
CA SER A 121 -14.45 -1.43 -5.06
C SER A 121 -14.24 -1.25 -6.58
N GLY A 122 -15.22 -1.67 -7.35
CA GLY A 122 -15.14 -1.68 -8.80
C GLY A 122 -14.09 -2.65 -9.31
N PHE A 123 -13.00 -2.14 -9.90
CA PHE A 123 -11.89 -2.95 -10.41
C PHE A 123 -10.72 -3.07 -9.44
N ASN A 124 -10.76 -2.38 -8.31
CA ASN A 124 -9.65 -2.32 -7.36
C ASN A 124 -9.98 -3.01 -6.06
N ARG A 125 -8.97 -3.69 -5.50
CA ARG A 125 -9.01 -4.18 -4.14
C ARG A 125 -8.50 -3.07 -3.20
N ILE A 126 -9.27 -2.73 -2.18
CA ILE A 126 -8.98 -1.69 -1.21
C ILE A 126 -8.85 -2.31 0.16
N ASP A 127 -7.80 -1.94 0.90
CA ASP A 127 -7.65 -2.34 2.29
C ASP A 127 -8.61 -1.54 3.17
N LEU A 128 -9.47 -2.26 3.89
CA LEU A 128 -10.53 -1.66 4.69
C LEU A 128 -10.08 -1.32 6.12
N TYR A 129 -9.00 -1.92 6.60
CA TYR A 129 -8.54 -1.76 8.00
C TYR A 129 -9.71 -1.87 8.99
N GLY A 130 -9.90 -0.84 9.82
CA GLY A 130 -11.01 -0.75 10.78
C GLY A 130 -12.39 -0.42 10.19
N SER A 131 -12.48 -0.18 8.87
CA SER A 131 -13.73 0.13 8.16
C SER A 131 -14.46 -1.11 7.63
N SER A 132 -14.02 -2.30 7.99
CA SER A 132 -14.72 -3.53 7.62
C SER A 132 -16.08 -3.62 8.32
N PRO A 133 -17.17 -3.98 7.62
CA PRO A 133 -18.48 -4.17 8.22
C PRO A 133 -18.55 -5.41 9.13
N ILE A 134 -17.64 -6.37 8.93
CA ILE A 134 -17.48 -7.54 9.77
C ILE A 134 -16.11 -7.51 10.42
N LEU A 135 -16.10 -7.76 11.73
CA LEU A 135 -14.89 -8.00 12.50
C LEU A 135 -14.76 -9.50 12.71
N VAL A 136 -13.60 -10.02 12.39
CA VAL A 136 -13.23 -11.41 12.64
C VAL A 136 -12.35 -11.44 13.87
N HIS A 137 -12.76 -12.20 14.86
CA HIS A 137 -11.96 -12.44 16.05
C HIS A 137 -11.35 -13.84 15.94
N PHE A 138 -10.04 -13.91 16.00
CA PHE A 138 -9.25 -15.12 15.96
C PHE A 138 -8.23 -15.09 17.10
N LEU A 139 -7.98 -16.21 17.74
CA LEU A 139 -7.05 -16.26 18.85
C LEU A 139 -5.60 -16.15 18.34
N PRO A 140 -4.77 -15.27 18.93
CA PRO A 140 -3.37 -15.14 18.51
C PRO A 140 -2.56 -16.44 18.63
N GLU A 141 -2.89 -17.28 19.63
CA GLU A 141 -2.25 -18.58 19.82
C GLU A 141 -2.52 -19.55 18.68
N ASP A 142 -3.74 -19.53 18.13
CA ASP A 142 -4.10 -20.33 16.98
C ASP A 142 -3.43 -19.81 15.71
N ALA A 143 -3.30 -18.47 15.56
CA ALA A 143 -2.59 -17.86 14.45
C ALA A 143 -1.11 -18.27 14.40
N GLU A 144 -0.45 -18.40 15.55
CA GLU A 144 0.94 -18.84 15.64
C GLU A 144 1.16 -20.30 15.24
N ARG A 145 0.18 -21.14 15.44
CA ARG A 145 0.24 -22.58 15.09
C ARG A 145 0.01 -22.84 13.62
N MET A 146 -0.46 -21.83 12.89
CA MET A 146 -0.79 -21.99 11.48
C MET A 146 0.45 -21.99 10.59
N SER A 147 0.50 -22.97 9.70
CA SER A 147 1.56 -23.09 8.69
C SER A 147 1.22 -22.35 7.38
N ALA A 148 -0.06 -21.99 7.17
CA ALA A 148 -0.55 -21.33 5.96
C ALA A 148 -1.58 -20.25 6.30
N PRO A 149 -1.68 -19.17 5.53
CA PRO A 149 -2.70 -18.15 5.74
C PRO A 149 -4.11 -18.70 5.44
N ILE A 150 -5.10 -18.24 6.19
CA ILE A 150 -6.51 -18.47 5.91
C ILE A 150 -7.00 -17.33 5.02
N LEU A 151 -7.52 -17.65 3.85
CA LEU A 151 -8.23 -16.72 3.00
C LEU A 151 -9.74 -16.83 3.29
N LEU A 152 -10.31 -15.75 3.83
CA LEU A 152 -11.74 -15.66 4.11
C LEU A 152 -12.40 -14.79 3.04
N SER A 153 -13.34 -15.37 2.31
CA SER A 153 -14.24 -14.61 1.44
C SER A 153 -15.60 -14.52 2.12
N ILE A 154 -16.03 -13.29 2.40
CA ILE A 154 -17.27 -13.04 3.12
C ILE A 154 -18.21 -12.27 2.19
N SER A 155 -19.34 -12.87 1.86
CA SER A 155 -20.38 -12.24 1.05
C SER A 155 -21.57 -11.87 1.91
N TYR A 156 -22.01 -10.61 1.80
CA TYR A 156 -23.18 -10.07 2.49
C TYR A 156 -24.44 -10.31 1.67
N HIS A 157 -25.47 -10.90 2.28
CA HIS A 157 -26.80 -11.02 1.67
C HIS A 157 -27.82 -10.06 2.29
N SER A 158 -27.72 -9.81 3.59
CA SER A 158 -28.56 -8.83 4.33
C SER A 158 -27.90 -8.52 5.68
N ASP A 159 -28.50 -7.63 6.46
CA ASP A 159 -27.91 -7.09 7.73
C ASP A 159 -27.39 -8.16 8.72
N GLN A 160 -27.82 -9.40 8.60
CA GLN A 160 -27.41 -10.46 9.52
C GLN A 160 -27.02 -11.78 8.82
N GLN A 161 -27.19 -11.85 7.48
CA GLN A 161 -26.90 -13.08 6.73
C GLN A 161 -25.59 -12.93 5.98
N ILE A 162 -24.67 -13.83 6.26
CA ILE A 162 -23.35 -13.87 5.62
C ILE A 162 -23.03 -15.26 5.12
N ASP A 163 -22.42 -15.30 3.94
CA ASP A 163 -21.77 -16.49 3.42
C ASP A 163 -20.29 -16.36 3.65
N VAL A 164 -19.72 -17.31 4.37
CA VAL A 164 -18.30 -17.36 4.66
C VAL A 164 -17.68 -18.54 3.94
N THR A 165 -16.73 -18.27 3.09
CA THR A 165 -15.89 -19.29 2.44
C THR A 165 -14.47 -19.13 2.98
N ALA A 166 -14.02 -20.12 3.72
CA ALA A 166 -12.68 -20.21 4.27
C ALA A 166 -11.84 -21.16 3.42
N THR A 167 -10.72 -20.69 2.90
CA THR A 167 -9.75 -21.48 2.14
C THR A 167 -8.44 -21.56 2.92
N ILE A 168 -8.00 -22.78 3.23
CA ILE A 168 -6.76 -23.08 3.93
C ILE A 168 -5.96 -24.04 3.04
N GLY A 169 -4.88 -23.53 2.42
CA GLY A 169 -4.15 -24.30 1.42
C GLY A 169 -5.06 -24.73 0.26
N GLU A 170 -5.27 -26.02 0.09
CA GLU A 170 -6.15 -26.59 -0.95
C GLU A 170 -7.59 -26.87 -0.46
N ASN A 171 -7.84 -26.81 0.84
CA ASN A 171 -9.13 -27.10 1.43
C ASN A 171 -10.00 -25.84 1.49
N THR A 172 -11.22 -25.95 0.96
CA THR A 172 -12.20 -24.87 1.01
C THR A 172 -13.45 -25.33 1.74
N VAL A 173 -13.85 -24.57 2.74
CA VAL A 173 -15.05 -24.80 3.54
C VAL A 173 -15.97 -23.59 3.40
N SER A 174 -17.21 -23.80 2.95
CA SER A 174 -18.23 -22.77 2.84
C SER A 174 -19.33 -23.01 3.87
N LYS A 175 -19.71 -21.94 4.59
CA LYS A 175 -20.81 -21.95 5.56
C LYS A 175 -21.68 -20.74 5.39
N HIS A 176 -22.99 -20.96 5.49
CA HIS A 176 -24.00 -19.91 5.53
C HIS A 176 -24.44 -19.64 6.96
N PHE A 177 -24.39 -18.37 7.38
CA PHE A 177 -24.82 -17.91 8.70
C PHE A 177 -26.00 -16.94 8.58
N THR A 178 -27.05 -17.20 9.36
CA THR A 178 -28.28 -16.41 9.34
C THR A 178 -28.31 -15.32 10.42
N LYS A 179 -27.37 -15.38 11.36
CA LYS A 179 -27.24 -14.39 12.45
C LYS A 179 -25.80 -14.16 12.83
N LEU A 180 -25.50 -12.94 13.23
CA LEU A 180 -24.24 -12.54 13.87
C LEU A 180 -24.51 -12.31 15.37
N PRO A 181 -23.57 -12.64 16.27
CA PRO A 181 -22.26 -13.25 16.03
C PRO A 181 -22.34 -14.72 15.59
N ALA A 182 -21.45 -15.10 14.69
CA ALA A 182 -21.33 -16.44 14.16
C ALA A 182 -19.96 -17.04 14.48
N VAL A 183 -19.90 -18.35 14.70
CA VAL A 183 -18.66 -19.05 15.05
C VAL A 183 -18.40 -20.17 14.04
N LEU A 184 -17.22 -20.15 13.47
CA LEU A 184 -16.69 -21.19 12.60
C LEU A 184 -15.53 -21.88 13.30
N SER A 185 -15.74 -23.10 13.76
CA SER A 185 -14.67 -23.93 14.33
C SER A 185 -14.18 -24.93 13.29
N GLY A 186 -12.87 -25.06 13.16
CA GLY A 186 -12.21 -25.97 12.23
C GLY A 186 -10.86 -26.40 12.77
N GLU A 187 -10.11 -27.14 11.98
CA GLU A 187 -8.76 -27.61 12.34
C GLU A 187 -7.76 -26.48 12.60
N ALA A 188 -8.00 -25.32 12.01
CA ALA A 188 -7.15 -24.13 12.14
C ALA A 188 -7.48 -23.25 13.36
N GLY A 189 -8.46 -23.65 14.19
CA GLY A 189 -8.90 -22.87 15.34
C GLY A 189 -10.35 -22.37 15.22
N THR A 190 -10.71 -21.41 16.06
CA THR A 190 -12.07 -20.86 16.15
C THR A 190 -12.09 -19.43 15.65
N LEU A 191 -12.84 -19.20 14.58
CA LEU A 191 -13.11 -17.88 14.01
C LEU A 191 -14.47 -17.37 14.48
N THR A 192 -14.50 -16.20 15.08
CA THR A 192 -15.76 -15.54 15.51
C THR A 192 -16.00 -14.31 14.63
N PHE A 193 -17.16 -14.28 14.00
CA PHE A 193 -17.59 -13.19 13.13
C PHE A 193 -18.54 -12.28 13.89
N MET A 194 -18.26 -10.99 13.96
CA MET A 194 -19.09 -9.98 14.63
C MET A 194 -19.41 -8.85 13.66
N SER A 195 -20.57 -8.24 13.79
CA SER A 195 -20.90 -7.01 13.07
C SER A 195 -20.13 -5.85 13.68
N ASN A 196 -19.56 -4.99 12.83
CA ASN A 196 -18.90 -3.76 13.27
C ASN A 196 -19.95 -2.67 13.50
N PRO A 197 -20.17 -2.22 14.75
CA PRO A 197 -21.19 -1.21 15.04
C PRO A 197 -20.85 0.17 14.48
N SER A 198 -19.57 0.42 14.16
CA SER A 198 -19.11 1.70 13.65
C SER A 198 -19.31 1.85 12.13
N VAL A 199 -19.62 0.77 11.43
CA VAL A 199 -19.76 0.77 9.97
C VAL A 199 -21.12 0.15 9.61
N PRO A 200 -22.07 0.95 9.11
CA PRO A 200 -23.34 0.40 8.67
C PRO A 200 -23.14 -0.51 7.46
N PRO A 201 -23.81 -1.67 7.39
CA PRO A 201 -23.62 -2.68 6.35
C PRO A 201 -24.02 -2.21 4.94
N HIS A 202 -24.66 -1.06 4.82
CA HIS A 202 -25.30 -0.59 3.58
C HIS A 202 -24.40 0.20 2.61
N ARG A 203 -23.07 0.25 2.79
CA ARG A 203 -22.20 1.10 1.97
C ARG A 203 -21.37 0.37 0.92
N GLN A 204 -21.73 -0.86 0.57
CA GLN A 204 -21.11 -1.53 -0.58
C GLN A 204 -22.08 -1.46 -1.79
N ARG A 205 -21.89 -0.40 -2.59
CA ARG A 205 -22.35 -0.32 -3.99
C ARG A 205 -21.16 -0.38 -4.89
#